data_63496f1d5336c7ddaed274ff88a0c7e0
#
_entry.id   63496f1d5336c7ddaed274ff88a0c7e0
#
_cell.length_a   1.000
_cell.length_b   1.000
_cell.length_c   1.000
_cell.angle_alpha   90.00
_cell.angle_beta   90.00
_cell.angle_gamma   90.00
#
_symmetry.space_group_name_H-M   'P 1'
#
loop_
_entity.id
_entity.type
_entity.pdbx_description
1 polymer ?
#
loop_
_entity_poly.entity_id
_entity_poly.type
_entity_poly.pdbx_seq_one_letter_code
_entity_poly.pdbx_strand_id
1 'polypeptide(L)'
;MRLTVVGCAGSFPGPDSAASCYLVEADDASGRTWRVVLDLGSGALGVLQRHVDPAEVDLIGLSHLHPDHMADLCGLYVFLKYHPRGGRPRRVVVHGPFGTASRIADAYGLEPGESMGDHLTVHTWQPGHPVAVGPLTLTPVAVEHPVPAYGVRVEGPAEDDPSRRVVLAYTGDTDACAGLDELAAGADVLLAEAAFVEGRDDAVRGIHLTGRRAGEAAAGGAVGRLVLTHLPAWNDAADAVTEAREVYAGPIDVAAPGMVVAL
;
A
#
# COMPACT_ATOMS: atom_id res chain seq x y z
N MET A 1 0.04 16.42 -1.56
CA MET A 1 0.08 14.98 -1.15
C MET A 1 1.45 14.42 -1.46
N ARG A 2 1.98 13.59 -0.57
CA ARG A 2 3.32 13.03 -0.69
C ARG A 2 3.28 11.54 -0.35
N LEU A 3 3.94 10.71 -1.14
CA LEU A 3 4.16 9.28 -0.90
C LEU A 3 5.60 9.07 -0.42
N THR A 4 5.79 8.37 0.70
CA THR A 4 7.10 7.88 1.15
C THR A 4 7.11 6.36 1.12
N VAL A 5 8.07 5.76 0.42
CA VAL A 5 8.28 4.31 0.39
C VAL A 5 9.00 3.89 1.67
N VAL A 6 8.31 3.15 2.54
CA VAL A 6 8.86 2.62 3.79
C VAL A 6 9.45 1.23 3.57
N GLY A 7 8.74 0.39 2.82
CA GLY A 7 9.13 -0.94 2.40
C GLY A 7 8.51 -1.28 1.06
N CYS A 8 9.26 -1.98 0.20
CA CYS A 8 8.86 -2.29 -1.17
C CYS A 8 9.33 -3.68 -1.66
N ALA A 9 9.87 -4.51 -0.77
CA ALA A 9 10.23 -5.89 -1.14
C ALA A 9 8.98 -6.74 -1.31
N GLY A 10 8.94 -7.53 -2.38
CA GLY A 10 7.85 -8.45 -2.69
C GLY A 10 7.96 -9.79 -1.98
N SER A 11 6.83 -10.37 -1.61
CA SER A 11 6.64 -11.69 -1.00
C SER A 11 7.26 -11.89 0.39
N PHE A 12 8.35 -11.22 0.71
CA PHE A 12 9.05 -11.24 2.01
C PHE A 12 10.07 -10.09 2.09
N PRO A 13 10.50 -9.67 3.29
CA PRO A 13 11.52 -8.62 3.40
C PRO A 13 12.84 -9.05 2.78
N GLY A 14 13.41 -8.18 1.95
CA GLY A 14 14.76 -8.36 1.41
C GLY A 14 15.83 -7.80 2.35
N PRO A 15 17.13 -7.97 2.01
CA PRO A 15 18.23 -7.47 2.84
C PRO A 15 18.21 -5.93 2.97
N ASP A 16 17.74 -5.23 1.95
CA ASP A 16 17.78 -3.76 1.86
C ASP A 16 16.41 -3.10 2.02
N SER A 17 15.33 -3.89 2.12
CA SER A 17 13.96 -3.37 2.23
C SER A 17 13.07 -4.26 3.09
N ALA A 18 12.27 -3.64 3.95
CA ALA A 18 11.10 -4.28 4.52
C ALA A 18 10.10 -4.65 3.41
N ALA A 19 9.15 -5.52 3.73
CA ALA A 19 8.01 -5.82 2.87
C ALA A 19 7.08 -4.61 2.71
N SER A 20 6.01 -4.74 1.94
CA SER A 20 5.14 -3.64 1.49
C SER A 20 4.67 -2.72 2.62
N CYS A 21 5.03 -1.44 2.52
CA CYS A 21 4.55 -0.38 3.39
C CYS A 21 4.79 0.99 2.74
N TYR A 22 3.73 1.77 2.59
CA TYR A 22 3.79 3.07 1.91
C TYR A 22 3.06 4.12 2.73
N LEU A 23 3.78 5.17 3.14
CA LEU A 23 3.23 6.29 3.91
C LEU A 23 2.76 7.38 2.96
N VAL A 24 1.47 7.72 3.03
CA VAL A 24 0.86 8.84 2.29
C VAL A 24 0.51 9.95 3.26
N GLU A 25 0.97 11.15 2.99
CA GLU A 25 0.75 12.33 3.83
C GLU A 25 0.14 13.48 3.03
N ALA A 26 -0.75 14.23 3.68
CA ALA A 26 -1.23 15.51 3.16
C ALA A 26 -1.62 16.44 4.30
N ASP A 27 -1.37 17.74 4.12
CA ASP A 27 -1.77 18.76 5.07
C ASP A 27 -3.21 19.25 4.77
N ASP A 28 -3.97 19.50 5.82
CA ASP A 28 -5.25 20.19 5.71
C ASP A 28 -5.07 21.72 5.79
N ALA A 29 -6.16 22.45 5.59
CA ALA A 29 -6.15 23.90 5.64
C ALA A 29 -5.77 24.51 7.02
N SER A 30 -5.77 23.70 8.09
CA SER A 30 -5.31 24.10 9.43
C SER A 30 -3.81 23.89 9.64
N GLY A 31 -3.12 23.26 8.68
CA GLY A 31 -1.72 22.86 8.77
C GLY A 31 -1.51 21.53 9.53
N ARG A 32 -2.57 20.76 9.78
CA ARG A 32 -2.43 19.41 10.31
C ARG A 32 -2.05 18.45 9.20
N THR A 33 -0.99 17.68 9.40
CA THR A 33 -0.61 16.55 8.54
C THR A 33 -1.46 15.32 8.86
N TRP A 34 -2.15 14.78 7.87
CA TRP A 34 -2.89 13.53 7.92
C TRP A 34 -2.04 12.43 7.32
N ARG A 35 -2.04 11.25 7.95
CA ARG A 35 -1.15 10.14 7.63
C ARG A 35 -1.91 8.85 7.40
N VAL A 36 -1.76 8.32 6.21
CA VAL A 36 -2.31 7.02 5.80
C VAL A 36 -1.13 6.09 5.49
N VAL A 37 -1.19 4.87 5.99
CA VAL A 37 -0.24 3.82 5.64
C VAL A 37 -0.97 2.79 4.77
N LEU A 38 -0.45 2.51 3.58
CA LEU A 38 -0.92 1.44 2.71
C LEU A 38 -0.02 0.23 2.96
N ASP A 39 -0.60 -0.83 3.49
CA ASP A 39 0.01 -2.04 4.01
C ASP A 39 1.01 -1.80 5.16
N LEU A 40 1.22 -2.84 5.97
CA LEU A 40 2.20 -2.86 7.05
C LEU A 40 2.80 -4.27 7.14
N GLY A 41 3.60 -4.59 6.13
CA GLY A 41 4.22 -5.89 5.96
C GLY A 41 5.39 -6.16 6.91
N SER A 42 5.94 -7.36 6.81
CA SER A 42 7.01 -7.84 7.69
C SER A 42 8.23 -6.89 7.70
N GLY A 43 8.65 -6.46 8.89
CA GLY A 43 9.79 -5.56 9.13
C GLY A 43 9.50 -4.08 8.91
N ALA A 44 8.32 -3.73 8.39
CA ALA A 44 7.99 -2.36 8.00
C ALA A 44 7.75 -1.43 9.21
N LEU A 45 7.20 -1.92 10.31
CA LEU A 45 6.97 -1.11 11.50
C LEU A 45 8.27 -0.50 12.05
N GLY A 46 9.37 -1.26 12.01
CA GLY A 46 10.68 -0.78 12.45
C GLY A 46 11.20 0.37 11.58
N VAL A 47 10.99 0.28 10.27
CA VAL A 47 11.38 1.33 9.30
C VAL A 47 10.45 2.53 9.38
N LEU A 48 9.12 2.30 9.51
CA LEU A 48 8.10 3.35 9.61
C LEU A 48 8.41 4.35 10.74
N GLN A 49 8.94 3.87 11.87
CA GLN A 49 9.34 4.71 13.01
C GLN A 49 10.45 5.74 12.70
N ARG A 50 11.15 5.60 11.57
CA ARG A 50 12.12 6.62 11.09
C ARG A 50 11.42 7.80 10.41
N HIS A 51 10.18 7.62 10.00
CA HIS A 51 9.40 8.61 9.24
C HIS A 51 8.30 9.24 10.09
N VAL A 52 7.63 8.45 10.93
CA VAL A 52 6.49 8.87 11.74
C VAL A 52 6.42 8.08 13.04
N ASP A 53 5.87 8.69 14.09
CA ASP A 53 5.42 7.92 15.26
C ASP A 53 4.20 7.07 14.86
N PRO A 54 4.26 5.72 14.93
CA PRO A 54 3.17 4.86 14.49
C PRO A 54 1.80 5.18 15.08
N ALA A 55 1.78 5.80 16.25
CA ALA A 55 0.53 6.22 16.88
C ALA A 55 -0.03 7.54 16.34
N GLU A 56 0.68 8.23 15.45
CA GLU A 56 0.18 9.40 14.72
C GLU A 56 -0.40 9.02 13.35
N VAL A 57 -0.37 7.73 12.98
CA VAL A 57 -1.03 7.23 11.78
C VAL A 57 -2.54 7.32 11.96
N ASP A 58 -3.21 7.95 11.00
CA ASP A 58 -4.66 8.17 11.03
C ASP A 58 -5.43 6.95 10.54
N LEU A 59 -4.91 6.26 9.52
CA LEU A 59 -5.51 5.06 8.95
C LEU A 59 -4.42 4.15 8.36
N ILE A 60 -4.60 2.84 8.53
CA ILE A 60 -3.87 1.80 7.80
C ILE A 60 -4.84 1.13 6.85
N GLY A 61 -4.54 1.15 5.55
CA GLY A 61 -5.31 0.46 4.51
C GLY A 61 -4.57 -0.78 4.05
N LEU A 62 -5.13 -1.96 4.32
CA LEU A 62 -4.54 -3.22 3.87
C LEU A 62 -5.09 -3.61 2.51
N SER A 63 -4.18 -3.90 1.58
CA SER A 63 -4.55 -4.45 0.27
C SER A 63 -5.13 -5.85 0.42
N HIS A 64 -4.44 -6.73 1.12
CA HIS A 64 -4.86 -8.10 1.40
C HIS A 64 -4.16 -8.64 2.67
N LEU A 65 -4.35 -9.94 2.98
CA LEU A 65 -3.95 -10.48 4.29
C LEU A 65 -2.79 -11.48 4.22
N HIS A 66 -1.92 -11.39 3.20
CA HIS A 66 -0.64 -12.09 3.24
C HIS A 66 0.33 -11.42 4.24
N PRO A 67 1.26 -12.19 4.85
CA PRO A 67 2.13 -11.67 5.90
C PRO A 67 3.00 -10.49 5.49
N ASP A 68 3.44 -10.44 4.25
CA ASP A 68 4.25 -9.35 3.68
C ASP A 68 3.46 -8.05 3.45
N HIS A 69 2.16 -8.05 3.76
CA HIS A 69 1.29 -6.86 3.73
C HIS A 69 0.68 -6.52 5.11
N MET A 70 0.66 -7.47 6.09
CA MET A 70 -0.05 -7.21 7.34
C MET A 70 0.66 -7.67 8.63
N ALA A 71 1.77 -8.41 8.56
CA ALA A 71 2.33 -9.07 9.74
C ALA A 71 2.74 -8.10 10.87
N ASP A 72 3.22 -6.91 10.53
CA ASP A 72 3.67 -5.94 11.54
C ASP A 72 2.53 -5.22 12.27
N LEU A 73 1.26 -5.48 11.90
CA LEU A 73 0.12 -5.10 12.75
C LEU A 73 0.17 -5.78 14.13
N CYS A 74 0.77 -6.97 14.22
CA CYS A 74 1.04 -7.62 15.50
C CYS A 74 1.99 -6.79 16.37
N GLY A 75 3.07 -6.28 15.76
CA GLY A 75 4.02 -5.38 16.42
C GLY A 75 3.40 -4.03 16.78
N LEU A 76 2.57 -3.46 15.89
CA LEU A 76 1.84 -2.23 16.15
C LEU A 76 0.88 -2.37 17.35
N TYR A 77 0.16 -3.50 17.45
CA TYR A 77 -0.68 -3.77 18.59
C TYR A 77 0.11 -3.77 19.90
N VAL A 78 1.28 -4.41 19.93
CA VAL A 78 2.17 -4.41 21.12
C VAL A 78 2.65 -2.98 21.42
N PHE A 79 3.06 -2.22 20.40
CA PHE A 79 3.47 -0.83 20.55
C PHE A 79 2.35 0.03 21.17
N LEU A 80 1.12 -0.08 20.68
CA LEU A 80 -0.01 0.69 21.19
C LEU A 80 -0.41 0.27 22.62
N LYS A 81 -0.41 -1.04 22.90
CA LYS A 81 -0.84 -1.63 24.19
C LYS A 81 0.11 -1.30 25.33
N TYR A 82 1.41 -1.36 25.08
CA TYR A 82 2.43 -1.28 26.13
C TYR A 82 3.26 0.01 26.11
N HIS A 83 2.85 1.00 25.32
CA HIS A 83 3.58 2.25 25.21
C HIS A 83 3.69 2.95 26.59
N PRO A 84 4.93 3.34 27.04
CA PRO A 84 5.17 3.80 28.43
C PRO A 84 4.48 5.12 28.80
N ARG A 85 3.96 5.87 27.85
CA ARG A 85 3.19 7.10 28.10
C ARG A 85 1.71 6.82 28.44
N GLY A 86 1.40 5.59 28.89
CA GLY A 86 0.09 5.20 29.40
C GLY A 86 -0.99 5.14 28.34
N GLY A 87 -0.96 4.12 27.50
CA GLY A 87 -1.99 3.82 26.51
C GLY A 87 -2.45 5.05 25.70
N ARG A 88 -2.34 5.00 24.39
CA ARG A 88 -2.76 6.17 23.61
C ARG A 88 -4.27 6.30 23.62
N PRO A 89 -4.81 7.51 23.80
CA PRO A 89 -6.26 7.73 23.89
C PRO A 89 -6.96 7.49 22.53
N ARG A 90 -6.20 7.27 21.45
CA ARG A 90 -6.71 7.11 20.11
C ARG A 90 -6.37 5.72 19.57
N ARG A 91 -7.39 5.02 19.10
CA ARG A 91 -7.26 3.77 18.36
C ARG A 91 -6.76 4.07 16.94
N VAL A 92 -5.86 3.25 16.43
CA VAL A 92 -5.50 3.30 15.01
C VAL A 92 -6.63 2.63 14.21
N VAL A 93 -7.10 3.31 13.16
CA VAL A 93 -8.12 2.78 12.27
C VAL A 93 -7.44 1.89 11.23
N VAL A 94 -7.96 0.68 11.03
CA VAL A 94 -7.49 -0.28 10.04
C VAL A 94 -8.65 -0.61 9.10
N HIS A 95 -8.47 -0.40 7.81
CA HIS A 95 -9.37 -0.90 6.77
C HIS A 95 -8.68 -2.05 6.03
N GLY A 96 -9.41 -3.11 5.73
CA GLY A 96 -8.87 -4.25 5.00
C GLY A 96 -9.96 -5.19 4.50
N PRO A 97 -9.59 -6.32 3.88
CA PRO A 97 -10.53 -7.35 3.47
C PRO A 97 -11.38 -7.89 4.62
N PHE A 98 -12.49 -8.56 4.27
CA PHE A 98 -13.24 -9.29 5.29
C PHE A 98 -12.34 -10.29 6.02
N GLY A 99 -12.46 -10.38 7.35
CA GLY A 99 -11.64 -11.26 8.17
C GLY A 99 -10.36 -10.63 8.72
N THR A 100 -10.06 -9.36 8.41
CA THR A 100 -8.85 -8.67 8.89
C THR A 100 -8.68 -8.76 10.41
N ALA A 101 -9.73 -8.49 11.19
CA ALA A 101 -9.65 -8.52 12.65
C ALA A 101 -9.27 -9.91 13.19
N SER A 102 -9.91 -10.97 12.70
CA SER A 102 -9.60 -12.36 13.08
C SER A 102 -8.20 -12.75 12.64
N ARG A 103 -7.79 -12.38 11.40
CA ARG A 103 -6.46 -12.70 10.89
C ARG A 103 -5.34 -12.09 11.74
N ILE A 104 -5.50 -10.83 12.18
CA ILE A 104 -4.52 -10.18 13.06
C ILE A 104 -4.51 -10.86 14.44
N ALA A 105 -5.68 -11.17 15.01
CA ALA A 105 -5.82 -11.85 16.29
C ALA A 105 -5.15 -13.23 16.28
N ASP A 106 -5.41 -14.03 15.24
CA ASP A 106 -4.81 -15.36 15.05
C ASP A 106 -3.29 -15.27 14.87
N ALA A 107 -2.80 -14.31 14.05
CA ALA A 107 -1.37 -14.10 13.81
C ALA A 107 -0.62 -13.67 15.09
N TYR A 108 -1.27 -12.91 15.96
CA TYR A 108 -0.70 -12.51 17.24
C TYR A 108 -0.82 -13.63 18.30
N GLY A 109 -1.75 -14.56 18.15
CA GLY A 109 -2.04 -15.63 19.11
C GLY A 109 -2.88 -15.16 20.31
N LEU A 110 -3.94 -14.37 20.06
CA LEU A 110 -4.91 -14.04 21.09
C LEU A 110 -5.69 -15.28 21.54
N GLU A 111 -5.95 -15.37 22.85
CA GLU A 111 -6.82 -16.41 23.39
C GLU A 111 -8.30 -16.15 23.03
N PRO A 112 -9.14 -17.20 22.99
CA PRO A 112 -10.57 -17.04 22.74
C PRO A 112 -11.22 -16.05 23.72
N GLY A 113 -11.87 -15.01 23.16
CA GLY A 113 -12.53 -13.95 23.94
C GLY A 113 -11.68 -12.70 24.18
N GLU A 114 -10.39 -12.72 23.83
CA GLU A 114 -9.56 -11.52 23.80
C GLU A 114 -9.80 -10.70 22.52
N SER A 115 -9.53 -9.42 22.57
CA SER A 115 -9.74 -8.49 21.46
C SER A 115 -8.64 -7.43 21.39
N MET A 116 -8.29 -7.02 20.18
CA MET A 116 -7.44 -5.85 19.95
C MET A 116 -8.24 -4.53 19.90
N GLY A 117 -9.57 -4.59 20.09
CA GLY A 117 -10.50 -3.47 19.89
C GLY A 117 -10.25 -2.23 20.76
N ASP A 118 -9.46 -2.34 21.83
CA ASP A 118 -9.05 -1.18 22.62
C ASP A 118 -7.93 -0.36 21.94
N HIS A 119 -7.24 -0.93 20.95
CA HIS A 119 -6.08 -0.33 20.29
C HIS A 119 -6.27 -0.17 18.79
N LEU A 120 -7.00 -1.09 18.16
CA LEU A 120 -7.28 -1.08 16.72
C LEU A 120 -8.80 -1.05 16.48
N THR A 121 -9.24 -0.15 15.60
CA THR A 121 -10.61 -0.15 15.08
C THR A 121 -10.59 -0.69 13.66
N VAL A 122 -11.09 -1.93 13.46
CA VAL A 122 -10.99 -2.62 12.17
C VAL A 122 -12.30 -2.51 11.40
N HIS A 123 -12.22 -2.07 10.16
CA HIS A 123 -13.33 -1.99 9.21
C HIS A 123 -13.05 -2.84 7.96
N THR A 124 -14.10 -3.39 7.38
CA THR A 124 -14.00 -4.12 6.11
C THR A 124 -14.14 -3.15 4.94
N TRP A 125 -13.25 -3.25 3.95
CA TRP A 125 -13.37 -2.53 2.69
C TRP A 125 -14.71 -2.83 1.99
N GLN A 126 -15.31 -1.80 1.44
CA GLN A 126 -16.47 -1.91 0.55
C GLN A 126 -16.03 -1.39 -0.83
N PRO A 127 -15.89 -2.24 -1.86
CA PRO A 127 -15.43 -1.81 -3.18
C PRO A 127 -16.21 -0.59 -3.70
N GLY A 128 -15.50 0.41 -4.21
CA GLY A 128 -16.08 1.64 -4.73
C GLY A 128 -16.62 2.62 -3.69
N HIS A 129 -16.60 2.29 -2.40
CA HIS A 129 -17.07 3.20 -1.34
C HIS A 129 -15.91 4.00 -0.76
N PRO A 130 -15.89 5.33 -0.93
CA PRO A 130 -14.79 6.15 -0.46
C PRO A 130 -14.77 6.29 1.07
N VAL A 131 -13.56 6.31 1.63
CA VAL A 131 -13.28 6.58 3.05
C VAL A 131 -12.51 7.88 3.14
N ALA A 132 -13.05 8.88 3.85
CA ALA A 132 -12.40 10.16 4.06
C ALA A 132 -11.45 10.12 5.27
N VAL A 133 -10.23 10.66 5.09
CA VAL A 133 -9.21 10.81 6.13
C VAL A 133 -8.61 12.21 6.02
N GLY A 134 -9.18 13.18 6.72
CA GLY A 134 -8.84 14.58 6.54
C GLY A 134 -9.02 15.04 5.09
N PRO A 135 -7.98 15.58 4.44
CA PRO A 135 -8.03 16.02 3.05
C PRO A 135 -7.92 14.87 2.04
N LEU A 136 -7.63 13.65 2.51
CA LEU A 136 -7.47 12.44 1.69
C LEU A 136 -8.80 11.70 1.56
N THR A 137 -8.99 11.07 0.41
CA THR A 137 -10.11 10.14 0.14
C THR A 137 -9.54 8.84 -0.41
N LEU A 138 -9.83 7.73 0.24
CA LEU A 138 -9.39 6.39 -0.15
C LEU A 138 -10.56 5.63 -0.76
N THR A 139 -10.41 5.14 -1.98
CA THR A 139 -11.41 4.31 -2.65
C THR A 139 -10.81 2.94 -2.94
N PRO A 140 -11.29 1.87 -2.26
CA PRO A 140 -10.83 0.51 -2.52
C PRO A 140 -11.46 -0.01 -3.81
N VAL A 141 -10.65 -0.66 -4.65
CA VAL A 141 -11.06 -1.33 -5.89
C VAL A 141 -10.67 -2.80 -5.78
N ALA A 142 -11.61 -3.71 -6.02
CA ALA A 142 -11.32 -5.14 -5.98
C ALA A 142 -10.39 -5.52 -7.15
N VAL A 143 -9.36 -6.32 -6.87
CA VAL A 143 -8.36 -6.77 -7.84
C VAL A 143 -8.23 -8.29 -7.84
N GLU A 144 -7.52 -8.85 -8.82
CA GLU A 144 -7.38 -10.31 -8.99
C GLU A 144 -6.14 -10.85 -8.30
N HIS A 145 -6.37 -11.60 -7.22
CA HIS A 145 -5.33 -12.29 -6.44
C HIS A 145 -5.94 -13.57 -5.82
N PRO A 146 -5.17 -14.61 -5.44
CA PRO A 146 -5.70 -15.86 -4.87
C PRO A 146 -6.52 -15.71 -3.58
N VAL A 147 -6.35 -14.59 -2.88
CA VAL A 147 -7.15 -14.21 -1.70
C VAL A 147 -7.89 -12.90 -1.97
N PRO A 148 -8.94 -12.54 -1.22
CA PRO A 148 -9.60 -11.25 -1.35
C PRO A 148 -8.59 -10.10 -1.26
N ALA A 149 -8.44 -9.33 -2.35
CA ALA A 149 -7.46 -8.26 -2.48
C ALA A 149 -8.07 -6.98 -3.09
N TYR A 150 -7.48 -5.87 -2.71
CA TYR A 150 -7.90 -4.53 -3.11
C TYR A 150 -6.69 -3.68 -3.49
N GLY A 151 -6.77 -3.01 -4.61
CA GLY A 151 -6.00 -1.81 -4.80
C GLY A 151 -6.70 -0.61 -4.17
N VAL A 152 -5.98 0.47 -3.94
CA VAL A 152 -6.52 1.66 -3.30
C VAL A 152 -6.17 2.91 -4.11
N ARG A 153 -7.20 3.65 -4.54
CA ARG A 153 -7.01 5.00 -5.07
C ARG A 153 -7.04 5.99 -3.90
N VAL A 154 -5.98 6.78 -3.78
CA VAL A 154 -5.88 7.86 -2.80
C VAL A 154 -5.93 9.18 -3.52
N GLU A 155 -6.99 9.94 -3.32
CA GLU A 155 -7.15 11.28 -3.85
C GLU A 155 -6.87 12.32 -2.76
N GLY A 156 -6.05 13.32 -3.07
CA GLY A 156 -5.65 14.35 -2.11
C GLY A 156 -5.26 15.67 -2.79
N PRO A 157 -4.97 16.73 -1.98
CA PRO A 157 -4.43 17.98 -2.52
C PRO A 157 -3.02 17.75 -3.05
N ALA A 158 -2.66 18.40 -4.17
CA ALA A 158 -1.28 18.39 -4.66
C ALA A 158 -0.35 19.09 -3.66
N GLU A 159 0.92 18.67 -3.62
CA GLU A 159 1.89 19.23 -2.67
C GLU A 159 2.28 20.66 -3.04
N ASP A 160 2.41 20.95 -4.34
CA ASP A 160 2.79 22.26 -4.88
C ASP A 160 1.61 23.25 -4.95
N ASP A 161 0.38 22.74 -5.13
CA ASP A 161 -0.86 23.53 -5.21
C ASP A 161 -2.02 22.79 -4.56
N PRO A 162 -2.33 23.05 -3.28
CA PRO A 162 -3.41 22.38 -2.55
C PRO A 162 -4.81 22.57 -3.15
N SER A 163 -5.00 23.50 -4.08
CA SER A 163 -6.27 23.67 -4.81
C SER A 163 -6.47 22.63 -5.90
N ARG A 164 -5.39 22.01 -6.39
CA ARG A 164 -5.40 20.93 -7.38
C ARG A 164 -5.55 19.58 -6.69
N ARG A 165 -6.38 18.71 -7.20
CA ARG A 165 -6.52 17.33 -6.72
C ARG A 165 -5.63 16.41 -7.56
N VAL A 166 -4.99 15.45 -6.89
CA VAL A 166 -4.11 14.45 -7.49
C VAL A 166 -4.49 13.07 -6.99
N VAL A 167 -4.15 12.06 -7.78
CA VAL A 167 -4.50 10.66 -7.53
C VAL A 167 -3.25 9.79 -7.50
N LEU A 168 -3.02 9.13 -6.37
CA LEU A 168 -2.14 7.98 -6.23
C LEU A 168 -2.98 6.71 -6.32
N ALA A 169 -2.67 5.83 -7.27
CA ALA A 169 -3.24 4.49 -7.33
C ALA A 169 -2.21 3.46 -6.87
N TYR A 170 -2.53 2.69 -5.83
CA TYR A 170 -1.73 1.57 -5.34
C TYR A 170 -2.42 0.27 -5.72
N THR A 171 -1.72 -0.65 -6.38
CA THR A 171 -2.35 -1.87 -6.88
C THR A 171 -2.58 -2.92 -5.79
N GLY A 172 -1.78 -2.92 -4.68
CA GLY A 172 -1.60 -4.14 -3.92
C GLY A 172 -1.03 -5.23 -4.82
N ASP A 173 -1.25 -6.49 -4.45
CA ASP A 173 -0.90 -7.63 -5.30
C ASP A 173 -2.06 -7.99 -6.21
N THR A 174 -1.79 -8.13 -7.50
CA THR A 174 -2.80 -8.42 -8.52
C THR A 174 -2.19 -8.94 -9.81
N ASP A 175 -2.95 -9.68 -10.59
CA ASP A 175 -2.71 -9.83 -12.04
C ASP A 175 -3.53 -8.80 -12.83
N ALA A 176 -3.37 -8.77 -14.15
CA ALA A 176 -4.14 -7.91 -15.05
C ALA A 176 -5.64 -8.25 -14.97
N CYS A 177 -6.45 -7.27 -14.63
CA CYS A 177 -7.89 -7.42 -14.43
C CYS A 177 -8.61 -6.08 -14.59
N ALA A 178 -9.93 -6.09 -14.71
CA ALA A 178 -10.74 -4.88 -14.85
C ALA A 178 -10.57 -3.90 -13.65
N GLY A 179 -10.32 -4.42 -12.45
CA GLY A 179 -10.04 -3.58 -11.28
C GLY A 179 -8.73 -2.82 -11.40
N LEU A 180 -7.71 -3.43 -12.01
CA LEU A 180 -6.44 -2.74 -12.30
C LEU A 180 -6.64 -1.61 -13.32
N ASP A 181 -7.47 -1.82 -14.35
CA ASP A 181 -7.80 -0.78 -15.32
C ASP A 181 -8.53 0.40 -14.65
N GLU A 182 -9.47 0.11 -13.72
CA GLU A 182 -10.17 1.13 -12.93
C GLU A 182 -9.19 1.89 -12.02
N LEU A 183 -8.26 1.20 -11.37
CA LEU A 183 -7.23 1.82 -10.53
C LEU A 183 -6.34 2.76 -11.32
N ALA A 184 -5.86 2.34 -12.49
CA ALA A 184 -4.91 3.08 -13.29
C ALA A 184 -5.53 4.31 -13.97
N ALA A 185 -6.84 4.30 -14.24
CA ALA A 185 -7.51 5.33 -15.03
C ALA A 185 -7.25 6.76 -14.53
N GLY A 186 -6.47 7.54 -15.28
CA GLY A 186 -6.18 8.94 -15.00
C GLY A 186 -5.40 9.18 -13.69
N ALA A 187 -4.67 8.20 -13.17
CA ALA A 187 -3.85 8.39 -11.99
C ALA A 187 -2.61 9.26 -12.30
N ASP A 188 -2.29 10.21 -11.42
CA ASP A 188 -1.04 10.97 -11.51
C ASP A 188 0.17 10.08 -11.25
N VAL A 189 0.04 9.15 -10.29
CA VAL A 189 1.04 8.12 -9.97
C VAL A 189 0.36 6.77 -9.82
N LEU A 190 0.86 5.76 -10.54
CA LEU A 190 0.53 4.36 -10.33
C LEU A 190 1.71 3.67 -9.61
N LEU A 191 1.49 3.27 -8.37
CA LEU A 191 2.40 2.43 -7.60
C LEU A 191 1.97 0.98 -7.83
N ALA A 192 2.66 0.31 -8.76
CA ALA A 192 2.27 -1.01 -9.26
C ALA A 192 3.28 -2.09 -8.85
N GLU A 193 2.77 -3.20 -8.36
CA GLU A 193 3.57 -4.40 -8.17
C GLU A 193 4.11 -4.92 -9.52
N ALA A 194 5.26 -5.61 -9.50
CA ALA A 194 5.84 -6.30 -10.64
C ALA A 194 6.69 -7.49 -10.17
N ALA A 195 6.06 -8.38 -9.41
CA ALA A 195 6.77 -9.49 -8.79
C ALA A 195 7.18 -10.59 -9.77
N PHE A 196 6.49 -10.71 -10.92
CA PHE A 196 6.79 -11.67 -11.96
C PHE A 196 7.68 -11.09 -13.07
N VAL A 197 8.34 -11.97 -13.81
CA VAL A 197 9.21 -11.63 -14.95
C VAL A 197 8.60 -12.22 -16.21
N GLU A 198 8.45 -11.41 -17.24
CA GLU A 198 7.95 -11.83 -18.56
C GLU A 198 8.85 -12.89 -19.18
N GLY A 199 8.29 -13.90 -19.84
CA GLY A 199 9.03 -15.04 -20.39
C GLY A 199 9.42 -16.12 -19.36
N ARG A 200 9.46 -15.77 -18.07
CA ARG A 200 9.70 -16.75 -16.99
C ARG A 200 8.40 -17.21 -16.31
N ASP A 201 7.53 -16.28 -16.01
CA ASP A 201 6.37 -16.50 -15.15
C ASP A 201 5.03 -16.39 -15.90
N ASP A 202 5.03 -16.25 -17.21
CA ASP A 202 3.83 -15.97 -18.06
C ASP A 202 2.72 -17.00 -17.92
N ALA A 203 3.09 -18.26 -17.64
CA ALA A 203 2.12 -19.34 -17.47
C ALA A 203 1.31 -19.22 -16.17
N VAL A 204 1.76 -18.42 -15.22
CA VAL A 204 1.11 -18.24 -13.92
C VAL A 204 0.24 -16.99 -14.00
N ARG A 205 -1.07 -17.18 -13.85
CA ARG A 205 -2.06 -16.09 -13.93
C ARG A 205 -2.85 -15.97 -12.64
N GLY A 206 -3.44 -14.76 -12.43
CA GLY A 206 -4.29 -14.48 -11.26
C GLY A 206 -3.50 -14.28 -9.97
N ILE A 207 -2.20 -13.97 -10.03
CA ILE A 207 -1.36 -13.79 -8.83
C ILE A 207 -0.65 -12.43 -8.87
N HIS A 208 0.27 -12.23 -9.84
CA HIS A 208 1.11 -11.03 -9.89
C HIS A 208 1.24 -10.46 -11.30
N LEU A 209 1.60 -9.17 -11.38
CA LEU A 209 2.01 -8.52 -12.61
C LEU A 209 3.47 -8.84 -12.95
N THR A 210 3.79 -8.72 -14.25
CA THR A 210 5.14 -8.49 -14.76
C THR A 210 5.35 -6.99 -14.94
N GLY A 211 6.59 -6.57 -15.17
CA GLY A 211 6.88 -5.18 -15.53
C GLY A 211 6.10 -4.74 -16.79
N ARG A 212 5.96 -5.62 -17.79
CA ARG A 212 5.15 -5.38 -19.00
C ARG A 212 3.69 -5.12 -18.63
N ARG A 213 3.05 -5.99 -17.84
CA ARG A 213 1.62 -5.85 -17.48
C ARG A 213 1.37 -4.59 -16.63
N ALA A 214 2.30 -4.23 -15.75
CA ALA A 214 2.24 -2.94 -15.03
C ALA A 214 2.35 -1.75 -16.00
N GLY A 215 3.24 -1.84 -17.00
CA GLY A 215 3.38 -0.85 -18.06
C GLY A 215 2.14 -0.74 -18.96
N GLU A 216 1.51 -1.86 -19.32
CA GLU A 216 0.26 -1.89 -20.08
C GLU A 216 -0.88 -1.21 -19.33
N ALA A 217 -1.02 -1.48 -18.03
CA ALA A 217 -2.00 -0.79 -17.17
C ALA A 217 -1.73 0.71 -17.09
N ALA A 218 -0.46 1.12 -16.95
CA ALA A 218 -0.09 2.54 -16.94
C ALA A 218 -0.40 3.23 -18.27
N ALA A 219 -0.12 2.59 -19.40
CA ALA A 219 -0.41 3.13 -20.73
C ALA A 219 -1.92 3.22 -20.98
N GLY A 220 -2.67 2.14 -20.69
CA GLY A 220 -4.13 2.08 -20.84
C GLY A 220 -4.86 3.10 -19.97
N GLY A 221 -4.37 3.32 -18.74
CA GLY A 221 -4.91 4.29 -17.79
C GLY A 221 -4.50 5.74 -18.05
N ALA A 222 -3.65 6.03 -19.01
CA ALA A 222 -3.04 7.36 -19.23
C ALA A 222 -2.38 7.91 -17.95
N VAL A 223 -1.66 7.05 -17.23
CA VAL A 223 -0.98 7.36 -15.98
C VAL A 223 0.13 8.38 -16.20
N GLY A 224 0.26 9.33 -15.28
CA GLY A 224 1.31 10.35 -15.35
C GLY A 224 2.72 9.82 -15.07
N ARG A 225 2.84 8.89 -14.08
CA ARG A 225 4.11 8.27 -13.64
C ARG A 225 3.87 6.86 -13.11
N LEU A 226 4.67 5.91 -13.57
CA LEU A 226 4.68 4.54 -13.06
C LEU A 226 5.80 4.38 -12.04
N VAL A 227 5.48 3.84 -10.85
CA VAL A 227 6.46 3.44 -9.84
C VAL A 227 6.30 1.94 -9.62
N LEU A 228 7.28 1.16 -10.09
CA LEU A 228 7.32 -0.29 -9.93
C LEU A 228 7.72 -0.64 -8.50
N THR A 229 7.01 -1.55 -7.88
CA THR A 229 7.24 -1.97 -6.50
C THR A 229 7.00 -3.47 -6.31
N HIS A 230 7.09 -3.95 -5.07
CA HIS A 230 6.86 -5.35 -4.70
C HIS A 230 7.73 -6.34 -5.49
N LEU A 231 8.99 -5.94 -5.75
CA LEU A 231 9.96 -6.80 -6.42
C LEU A 231 10.59 -7.76 -5.42
N PRO A 232 10.46 -9.09 -5.62
CA PRO A 232 11.16 -10.06 -4.79
C PRO A 232 12.69 -9.88 -4.87
N ALA A 233 13.38 -10.09 -3.76
CA ALA A 233 14.84 -9.83 -3.66
C ALA A 233 15.70 -10.64 -4.63
N TRP A 234 15.16 -11.68 -5.24
CA TRP A 234 15.85 -12.48 -6.27
C TRP A 234 15.64 -11.97 -7.71
N ASN A 235 14.78 -10.96 -7.93
CA ASN A 235 14.56 -10.37 -9.25
C ASN A 235 15.48 -9.16 -9.46
N ASP A 236 15.94 -8.98 -10.71
CA ASP A 236 16.58 -7.72 -11.10
C ASP A 236 15.52 -6.67 -11.46
N ALA A 237 15.56 -5.55 -10.79
CA ALA A 237 14.65 -4.44 -11.06
C ALA A 237 14.80 -3.89 -12.49
N ALA A 238 15.98 -4.05 -13.10
CA ALA A 238 16.22 -3.62 -14.48
C ALA A 238 15.38 -4.42 -15.50
N ASP A 239 15.06 -5.68 -15.21
CA ASP A 239 14.18 -6.49 -16.06
C ASP A 239 12.77 -5.91 -16.07
N ALA A 240 12.19 -5.65 -14.90
CA ALA A 240 10.85 -5.06 -14.78
C ALA A 240 10.75 -3.67 -15.44
N VAL A 241 11.79 -2.83 -15.31
CA VAL A 241 11.85 -1.52 -16.01
C VAL A 241 11.92 -1.70 -17.51
N THR A 242 12.72 -2.65 -18.01
CA THR A 242 12.86 -2.94 -19.43
C THR A 242 11.54 -3.39 -20.03
N GLU A 243 10.87 -4.33 -19.36
CA GLU A 243 9.55 -4.84 -19.75
C GLU A 243 8.49 -3.72 -19.80
N ALA A 244 8.42 -2.90 -18.75
CA ALA A 244 7.46 -1.78 -18.69
C ALA A 244 7.74 -0.74 -19.79
N ARG A 245 9.01 -0.46 -20.10
CA ARG A 245 9.44 0.53 -21.09
C ARG A 245 9.04 0.15 -22.51
N GLU A 246 8.85 -1.13 -22.81
CA GLU A 246 8.40 -1.58 -24.12
C GLU A 246 6.96 -1.14 -24.46
N VAL A 247 6.13 -0.88 -23.44
CA VAL A 247 4.70 -0.62 -23.59
C VAL A 247 4.24 0.72 -23.00
N TYR A 248 5.04 1.34 -22.12
CA TYR A 248 4.72 2.63 -21.49
C TYR A 248 5.82 3.65 -21.73
N ALA A 249 5.47 4.77 -22.38
CA ALA A 249 6.41 5.83 -22.77
C ALA A 249 6.63 6.91 -21.68
N GLY A 250 5.79 6.93 -20.64
CA GLY A 250 5.89 7.89 -19.54
C GLY A 250 7.06 7.63 -18.58
N PRO A 251 7.19 8.45 -17.52
CA PRO A 251 8.20 8.26 -16.49
C PRO A 251 8.02 6.93 -15.74
N ILE A 252 9.11 6.17 -15.60
CA ILE A 252 9.15 4.90 -14.82
C ILE A 252 10.24 5.02 -13.77
N ASP A 253 9.89 4.72 -12.53
CA ASP A 253 10.82 4.57 -11.42
C ASP A 253 10.66 3.19 -10.77
N VAL A 254 11.65 2.79 -9.99
CA VAL A 254 11.58 1.65 -9.08
C VAL A 254 11.54 2.16 -7.66
N ALA A 255 10.58 1.68 -6.89
CA ALA A 255 10.46 2.00 -5.48
C ALA A 255 11.71 1.55 -4.71
N ALA A 256 12.21 2.42 -3.84
CA ALA A 256 13.32 2.14 -2.94
C ALA A 256 13.01 2.71 -1.55
N PRO A 257 13.44 2.08 -0.45
CA PRO A 257 13.20 2.58 0.90
C PRO A 257 13.72 4.01 1.08
N GLY A 258 12.85 4.88 1.59
CA GLY A 258 13.12 6.31 1.76
C GLY A 258 12.86 7.16 0.52
N MET A 259 12.49 6.57 -0.63
CA MET A 259 12.05 7.34 -1.80
C MET A 259 10.81 8.16 -1.46
N VAL A 260 10.81 9.42 -1.87
CA VAL A 260 9.68 10.34 -1.73
C VAL A 260 9.19 10.77 -3.10
N VAL A 261 7.89 10.64 -3.31
CA VAL A 261 7.20 11.10 -4.53
C VAL A 261 6.23 12.19 -4.14
N ALA A 262 6.49 13.41 -4.58
CA ALA A 262 5.55 14.52 -4.50
C ALA A 262 4.47 14.38 -5.60
N LEU A 263 3.22 14.59 -5.24
CA LEU A 263 2.09 14.57 -6.17
C LEU A 263 1.43 15.94 -6.26
#